data_adf6df79444ae1773b175e79118de241
#
_entry.id   adf6df79444ae1773b175e79118de241
#
_cell.length_a   1.000
_cell.length_b   1.000
_cell.length_c   1.000
_cell.angle_alpha   90.00
_cell.angle_beta   90.00
_cell.angle_gamma   90.00
#
_symmetry.space_group_name_H-M   'P 1'
#
loop_
_entity.id
_entity.type
_entity.pdbx_description
1 polymer ?
#
loop_
_entity_poly.entity_id
_entity_poly.type
_entity_poly.pdbx_seq_one_letter_code
_entity_poly.pdbx_strand_id
1 'polypeptide(L)'
;MKWYKIFESAEAAAQQISANTVQTIWVAGKKICIAHTQEGFFAVNDKCPHNGASLGNGYCTKENSIVCPLHRYHFDLKTGRAKSGLGDVVDTYPIEVRADGMYVGFKILTFTLSFKRRE
;
A
#
# COMPACT_ATOMS: atom_id res chain seq x y z
N MET A 1 0.24 -3.43 -16.13
CA MET A 1 0.64 -2.85 -14.84
C MET A 1 1.90 -2.02 -15.03
N LYS A 2 1.94 -0.88 -14.42
CA LYS A 2 3.11 -0.01 -14.52
C LYS A 2 3.87 -0.05 -13.20
N TRP A 3 5.21 -0.24 -13.29
CA TRP A 3 6.07 -0.42 -12.12
C TRP A 3 6.92 0.82 -11.89
N TYR A 4 7.02 1.21 -10.62
CA TYR A 4 7.81 2.37 -10.22
C TYR A 4 8.82 1.94 -9.15
N LYS A 5 10.06 2.33 -9.35
CA LYS A 5 11.11 2.07 -8.36
C LYS A 5 10.92 2.98 -7.16
N ILE A 6 10.87 2.40 -5.97
CA ILE A 6 10.64 3.16 -4.74
C ILE A 6 11.84 3.13 -3.79
N PHE A 7 12.66 2.10 -3.85
CA PHE A 7 13.90 2.01 -3.06
C PHE A 7 14.98 1.36 -3.89
N GLU A 8 16.24 1.69 -3.56
CA GLU A 8 17.39 1.14 -4.28
C GLU A 8 17.55 -0.36 -4.04
N SER A 9 17.07 -0.85 -2.89
CA SER A 9 17.15 -2.27 -2.54
C SER A 9 16.20 -2.54 -1.39
N ALA A 10 15.99 -3.83 -1.09
CA ALA A 10 15.20 -4.20 0.09
C ALA A 10 15.90 -3.74 1.36
N GLU A 11 17.24 -3.76 1.38
CA GLU A 11 18.00 -3.28 2.52
C GLU A 11 17.82 -1.79 2.73
N ALA A 12 17.81 -1.00 1.66
CA ALA A 12 17.59 0.43 1.76
C ALA A 12 16.18 0.72 2.29
N ALA A 13 15.20 -0.05 1.83
CA ALA A 13 13.83 0.08 2.32
C ALA A 13 13.75 -0.24 3.81
N ALA A 14 14.44 -1.28 4.26
CA ALA A 14 14.44 -1.69 5.67
C ALA A 14 15.14 -0.65 6.56
N GLN A 15 16.13 0.06 6.03
CA GLN A 15 16.78 1.13 6.78
C GLN A 15 15.86 2.32 6.97
N GLN A 16 15.06 2.64 5.98
CA GLN A 16 14.15 3.77 6.06
C GLN A 16 12.86 3.42 6.81
N ILE A 17 12.34 2.21 6.61
CA ILE A 17 11.10 1.76 7.24
C ILE A 17 11.45 0.57 8.11
N SER A 18 11.59 0.81 9.41
CA SER A 18 11.96 -0.23 10.37
C SER A 18 10.90 -1.32 10.41
N ALA A 19 11.33 -2.52 10.82
CA ALA A 19 10.39 -3.64 10.94
C ALA A 19 9.22 -3.27 11.85
N ASN A 20 8.02 -3.68 11.41
CA ASN A 20 6.76 -3.45 12.13
C ASN A 20 6.35 -1.97 12.17
N THR A 21 6.79 -1.19 11.18
CA THR A 21 6.36 0.21 11.04
C THR A 21 5.81 0.44 9.64
N VAL A 22 5.21 1.61 9.46
CA VAL A 22 4.61 2.03 8.20
C VAL A 22 5.11 3.42 7.85
N GLN A 23 5.08 3.75 6.57
CA GLN A 23 5.48 5.08 6.12
C GLN A 23 4.70 5.45 4.87
N THR A 24 4.23 6.69 4.83
CA THR A 24 3.59 7.24 3.63
C THR A 24 4.66 7.71 2.66
N ILE A 25 4.47 7.39 1.38
CA ILE A 25 5.32 7.90 0.30
C ILE A 25 4.45 8.35 -0.86
N TRP A 26 5.01 9.18 -1.73
CA TRP A 26 4.34 9.62 -2.96
C TRP A 26 5.00 8.93 -4.14
N VAL A 27 4.19 8.30 -4.99
CA VAL A 27 4.67 7.62 -6.18
C VAL A 27 3.76 7.99 -7.34
N ALA A 28 4.32 8.63 -8.36
CA ALA A 28 3.59 9.01 -9.57
C ALA A 28 2.29 9.76 -9.26
N GLY A 29 2.34 10.66 -8.27
CA GLY A 29 1.17 11.46 -7.88
C GLY A 29 0.21 10.76 -6.95
N LYS A 30 0.46 9.51 -6.59
CA LYS A 30 -0.36 8.76 -5.65
C LYS A 30 0.29 8.72 -4.27
N LYS A 31 -0.53 8.92 -3.26
CA LYS A 31 -0.09 8.82 -1.87
C LYS A 31 -0.35 7.40 -1.40
N ILE A 32 0.71 6.65 -1.12
CA ILE A 32 0.60 5.26 -0.70
C ILE A 32 1.29 5.05 0.63
N CYS A 33 0.90 3.99 1.32
CA CYS A 33 1.48 3.60 2.59
C CYS A 33 2.26 2.31 2.41
N ILE A 34 3.53 2.31 2.79
CA ILE A 34 4.37 1.11 2.77
C ILE A 34 4.46 0.59 4.19
N ALA A 35 4.14 -0.69 4.37
CA ALA A 35 4.24 -1.37 5.64
C ALA A 35 5.36 -2.39 5.58
N HIS A 36 6.20 -2.42 6.61
CA HIS A 36 7.27 -3.40 6.75
C HIS A 36 6.90 -4.33 7.90
N THR A 37 6.50 -5.55 7.57
CA THR A 37 6.10 -6.55 8.58
C THR A 37 7.06 -7.73 8.58
N GLN A 38 6.81 -8.71 9.43
CA GLN A 38 7.59 -9.95 9.46
C GLN A 38 7.48 -10.70 8.13
N GLU A 39 6.39 -10.50 7.39
CA GLU A 39 6.17 -11.18 6.12
C GLU A 39 6.75 -10.42 4.92
N GLY A 40 7.30 -9.23 5.14
CA GLY A 40 7.92 -8.45 4.08
C GLY A 40 7.33 -7.05 3.96
N PHE A 41 7.38 -6.52 2.74
CA PHE A 41 6.90 -5.17 2.45
C PHE A 41 5.57 -5.24 1.71
N PHE A 42 4.65 -4.37 2.11
CA PHE A 42 3.32 -4.31 1.52
C PHE A 42 2.98 -2.85 1.23
N ALA A 43 2.23 -2.62 0.17
CA ALA A 43 1.81 -1.27 -0.21
C ALA A 43 0.29 -1.22 -0.30
N VAL A 44 -0.30 -0.20 0.33
CA VAL A 44 -1.73 0.06 0.25
C VAL A 44 -1.95 1.54 -0.01
N ASN A 45 -3.15 1.89 -0.46
CA ASN A 45 -3.51 3.28 -0.58
C ASN A 45 -3.43 3.92 0.81
N ASP A 46 -2.86 5.11 0.91
CA ASP A 46 -2.68 5.75 2.22
C ASP A 46 -4.00 6.18 2.85
N LYS A 47 -5.01 6.43 2.04
CA LYS A 47 -6.29 6.92 2.54
C LYS A 47 -7.15 5.77 3.05
N CYS A 48 -7.55 5.84 4.32
CA CYS A 48 -8.46 4.86 4.89
C CYS A 48 -9.81 4.93 4.17
N PRO A 49 -10.31 3.81 3.63
CA PRO A 49 -11.58 3.83 2.89
C PRO A 49 -12.78 4.14 3.77
N HIS A 50 -12.64 3.95 5.08
CA HIS A 50 -13.72 4.20 6.02
C HIS A 50 -13.88 5.68 6.35
N ASN A 51 -12.77 6.38 6.63
CA ASN A 51 -12.86 7.75 7.15
C ASN A 51 -11.88 8.74 6.53
N GLY A 52 -11.04 8.30 5.60
CA GLY A 52 -10.13 9.20 4.89
C GLY A 52 -8.85 9.54 5.65
N ALA A 53 -8.63 8.98 6.82
CA ALA A 53 -7.40 9.23 7.57
C ALA A 53 -6.19 8.62 6.86
N SER A 54 -5.00 9.18 7.13
CA SER A 54 -3.76 8.65 6.57
C SER A 54 -3.37 7.36 7.30
N LEU A 55 -3.29 6.25 6.57
CA LEU A 55 -2.86 4.98 7.14
C LEU A 55 -1.38 5.01 7.53
N GLY A 56 -0.60 5.91 6.92
CA GLY A 56 0.79 6.12 7.30
C GLY A 56 0.97 6.70 8.70
N ASN A 57 -0.09 7.22 9.29
CA ASN A 57 -0.08 7.68 10.69
C ASN A 57 -0.53 6.57 11.65
N GLY A 58 -0.87 5.40 11.15
CA GLY A 58 -1.24 4.25 11.95
C GLY A 58 -0.05 3.33 12.21
N TYR A 59 -0.32 2.05 12.27
CA TYR A 59 0.72 1.06 12.51
C TYR A 59 0.31 -0.30 11.93
N CYS A 60 1.27 -1.21 11.83
CA CYS A 60 0.97 -2.57 11.39
C CYS A 60 1.09 -3.54 12.57
N THR A 61 0.42 -4.69 12.44
CA THR A 61 0.33 -5.69 13.51
C THR A 61 1.05 -6.97 13.13
N LYS A 62 1.19 -7.86 14.11
CA LYS A 62 1.77 -9.19 13.90
C LYS A 62 0.92 -10.04 12.97
N GLU A 63 -0.36 -9.75 12.87
CA GLU A 63 -1.28 -10.48 11.98
C GLU A 63 -1.23 -9.95 10.55
N ASN A 64 -0.21 -9.17 10.21
CA ASN A 64 -0.03 -8.61 8.88
C ASN A 64 -1.20 -7.73 8.45
N SER A 65 -1.64 -6.88 9.36
CA SER A 65 -2.67 -5.88 9.06
C SER A 65 -2.16 -4.48 9.35
N ILE A 66 -2.81 -3.49 8.71
CA ILE A 66 -2.55 -2.09 8.97
C ILE A 66 -3.74 -1.50 9.72
N VAL A 67 -3.44 -0.67 10.73
CA VAL A 67 -4.46 -0.13 11.62
C VAL A 67 -4.60 1.36 11.39
N CYS A 68 -5.81 1.79 11.06
CA CYS A 68 -6.13 3.20 10.89
C CYS A 68 -6.02 3.91 12.25
N PRO A 69 -5.40 5.11 12.31
CA PRO A 69 -5.25 5.81 13.58
C PRO A 69 -6.58 6.32 14.15
N LEU A 70 -7.59 6.50 13.31
CA LEU A 70 -8.93 6.87 13.75
C LEU A 70 -9.78 5.60 13.86
N HIS A 71 -10.36 5.36 15.01
CA HIS A 71 -11.27 4.23 15.26
C HIS A 71 -10.62 2.85 15.16
N ARG A 72 -9.31 2.77 14.86
CA ARG A 72 -8.52 1.53 14.88
C ARG A 72 -9.10 0.42 14.00
N TYR A 73 -9.55 0.77 12.80
CA TYR A 73 -9.93 -0.23 11.82
C TYR A 73 -8.70 -0.97 11.32
N HIS A 74 -8.80 -2.30 11.26
CA HIS A 74 -7.72 -3.17 10.79
C HIS A 74 -8.00 -3.61 9.37
N PHE A 75 -7.02 -3.45 8.49
CA PHE A 75 -7.11 -3.93 7.10
C PHE A 75 -6.00 -4.94 6.86
N ASP A 76 -6.37 -6.07 6.25
CA ASP A 76 -5.39 -7.07 5.89
C ASP A 76 -4.47 -6.52 4.79
N LEU A 77 -3.16 -6.63 4.99
CA LEU A 77 -2.20 -6.05 4.05
C LEU A 77 -2.12 -6.80 2.73
N LYS A 78 -2.51 -8.06 2.69
CA LYS A 78 -2.50 -8.85 1.45
C LYS A 78 -3.73 -8.63 0.60
N THR A 79 -4.89 -8.55 1.23
CA THR A 79 -6.17 -8.46 0.52
C THR A 79 -6.78 -7.08 0.53
N GLY A 80 -6.43 -6.24 1.50
CA GLY A 80 -7.02 -4.94 1.71
C GLY A 80 -8.35 -4.98 2.44
N ARG A 81 -8.84 -6.15 2.80
CA ARG A 81 -10.14 -6.28 3.44
C ARG A 81 -10.11 -5.87 4.89
N ALA A 82 -11.17 -5.21 5.32
CA ALA A 82 -11.35 -4.88 6.73
C ALA A 82 -11.55 -6.15 7.55
N LYS A 83 -10.83 -6.25 8.65
CA LYS A 83 -10.94 -7.42 9.54
C LYS A 83 -12.31 -7.52 10.18
N SER A 84 -13.04 -6.42 10.28
CA SER A 84 -14.39 -6.40 10.82
C SER A 84 -15.39 -7.10 9.91
N GLY A 85 -15.04 -7.33 8.66
CA GLY A 85 -15.94 -7.94 7.69
C GLY A 85 -17.04 -7.00 7.19
N LEU A 86 -16.91 -5.70 7.42
CA LEU A 86 -17.94 -4.73 7.07
C LEU A 86 -17.86 -4.21 5.63
N GLY A 87 -17.05 -4.82 4.80
CA GLY A 87 -17.05 -4.52 3.38
C GLY A 87 -16.11 -3.43 2.91
N ASP A 88 -15.50 -2.68 3.82
CA ASP A 88 -14.48 -1.72 3.43
C ASP A 88 -13.23 -2.43 2.94
N VAL A 89 -12.69 -1.96 1.82
CA VAL A 89 -11.48 -2.54 1.23
C VAL A 89 -10.55 -1.40 0.86
N VAL A 90 -9.30 -1.47 1.36
CA VAL A 90 -8.27 -0.53 0.94
C VAL A 90 -7.56 -1.13 -0.28
N ASP A 91 -7.25 -0.28 -1.27
CA ASP A 91 -6.52 -0.74 -2.45
C ASP A 91 -5.13 -1.19 -2.05
N THR A 92 -4.73 -2.35 -2.56
CA THR A 92 -3.38 -2.88 -2.36
C THR A 92 -2.61 -2.81 -3.67
N TYR A 93 -1.29 -2.65 -3.56
CA TYR A 93 -0.41 -2.58 -4.71
C TYR A 93 0.71 -3.59 -4.54
N PRO A 94 1.02 -4.38 -5.58
CA PRO A 94 2.09 -5.38 -5.45
C PRO A 94 3.45 -4.71 -5.29
N ILE A 95 4.29 -5.34 -4.48
CA ILE A 95 5.68 -4.97 -4.29
C ILE A 95 6.53 -6.07 -4.92
N GLU A 96 7.53 -5.67 -5.69
CA GLU A 96 8.45 -6.60 -6.32
C GLU A 96 9.88 -6.17 -6.04
N VAL A 97 10.69 -7.09 -5.52
CA VAL A 97 12.11 -6.84 -5.28
C VAL A 97 12.87 -7.42 -6.45
N ARG A 98 13.59 -6.56 -7.16
CA ARG A 98 14.40 -6.94 -8.32
C ARG A 98 15.87 -6.72 -8.01
N ALA A 99 16.73 -7.17 -8.94
CA ALA A 99 18.17 -7.02 -8.78
C ALA A 99 18.60 -5.56 -8.61
N ASP A 100 17.88 -4.63 -9.23
CA ASP A 100 18.23 -3.21 -9.23
C ASP A 100 17.37 -2.36 -8.29
N GLY A 101 16.47 -2.95 -7.52
CA GLY A 101 15.67 -2.15 -6.60
C GLY A 101 14.36 -2.79 -6.19
N MET A 102 13.60 -2.03 -5.41
CA MET A 102 12.26 -2.41 -4.99
C MET A 102 11.25 -1.56 -5.76
N TYR A 103 10.23 -2.22 -6.30
CA TYR A 103 9.24 -1.61 -7.17
C TYR A 103 7.83 -1.81 -6.64
N VAL A 104 6.97 -0.82 -6.89
CA VAL A 104 5.53 -0.93 -6.63
C VAL A 104 4.80 -0.87 -7.96
N GLY A 105 3.76 -1.70 -8.11
CA GLY A 105 2.99 -1.76 -9.34
C GLY A 105 1.62 -1.12 -9.20
N PHE A 106 1.26 -0.32 -10.21
CA PHE A 106 -0.08 0.26 -10.32
C PHE A 106 -0.75 -0.28 -11.56
N LYS A 107 -2.02 -0.59 -11.46
CA LYS A 107 -2.80 -1.03 -12.62
C LYS A 107 -2.91 0.10 -13.62
N ILE A 108 -2.81 -0.26 -14.89
CA ILE A 108 -3.03 0.69 -15.98
C ILE A 108 -4.53 0.69 -16.29
N LEU A 109 -5.15 1.86 -16.19
CA LEU A 109 -6.59 1.97 -16.42
C LEU A 109 -6.88 2.28 -17.88
N THR A 110 -6.44 1.38 -18.75
CA THR A 110 -6.58 1.62 -20.18
C THR A 110 -8.02 1.54 -20.66
N PHE A 111 -8.83 0.75 -20.00
CA PHE A 111 -10.22 0.60 -20.39
C PHE A 111 -11.03 1.87 -20.19
N THR A 112 -10.57 2.76 -19.38
CA THR A 112 -11.27 4.02 -19.17
C THR A 112 -11.15 4.94 -20.35
N LEU A 113 -10.31 4.59 -21.27
CA LEU A 113 -10.06 5.40 -22.44
C LEU A 113 -10.94 5.05 -23.59
N SER A 114 -11.51 3.97 -23.57
CA SER A 114 -12.20 3.48 -24.66
C SER A 114 -13.59 3.84 -24.77
N PHE A 115 -13.24 3.75 -24.35
CA PHE A 115 -13.99 4.19 -24.35
C PHE A 115 -14.23 4.80 -24.76
N LYS A 116 -14.11 4.74 -24.88
CA LYS A 116 -14.23 5.45 -25.14
C LYS A 116 -14.25 5.81 -25.67
N ARG A 117 -14.40 5.76 -25.83
CA ARG A 117 -14.41 6.39 -26.29
C ARG A 117 -14.65 6.83 -26.64
N ARG A 118 -14.97 6.73 -26.59
CA ARG A 118 -15.18 7.48 -26.91
C ARG A 118 -15.26 7.89 -27.36
N GLU A 119 -15.42 7.70 -27.46
CA GLU A 119 -15.57 8.39 -27.90
C GLU A 119 -15.78 8.63 -28.27
#